data_800d7a289c15713fc3c4c5077f9a0b94
#
_entry.id   800d7a289c15713fc3c4c5077f9a0b94
#
_cell.length_a   1.000
_cell.length_b   1.000
_cell.length_c   1.000
_cell.angle_alpha   90.00
_cell.angle_beta   90.00
_cell.angle_gamma   90.00
#
_symmetry.space_group_name_H-M   'P 1'
#
loop_
_entity.id
_entity.type
_entity.pdbx_description
1 polymer ?
#
loop_
_entity_poly.entity_id
_entity_poly.type
_entity_poly.pdbx_seq_one_letter_code
_entity_poly.pdbx_strand_id
1 'polypeptide(L)'
;MDLRYRRKLFRLRDPYDIEASQDLFLQAVRENCAYHYAHCGEYRAILEHFHFSPETLRCETDLARLPALPTAFFKGREIYSVPRGRQLVRATSSGTKGQMSRIGFDAGGLLCGLEMVVRIAQRHSLFSVRHAAGRAL
;
A
#
# COMPACT_ATOMS: atom_id res chain seq x y z
N MET A 1 8.85 1.81 12.82
CA MET A 1 7.99 2.95 12.44
C MET A 1 6.55 2.45 12.36
N ASP A 2 5.61 3.08 13.04
CA ASP A 2 4.21 2.67 13.01
C ASP A 2 3.51 3.35 11.83
N LEU A 3 3.06 2.56 10.84
CA LEU A 3 2.34 3.04 9.66
C LEU A 3 0.87 3.32 10.01
N ARG A 4 0.67 4.29 10.88
CA ARG A 4 -0.61 4.62 11.53
C ARG A 4 -1.65 5.13 10.54
N TYR A 5 -1.26 6.07 9.66
CA TYR A 5 -2.19 6.67 8.71
C TYR A 5 -2.58 5.68 7.62
N ARG A 6 -1.65 4.84 7.18
CA ARG A 6 -1.95 3.72 6.30
C ARG A 6 -3.03 2.82 6.89
N ARG A 7 -2.88 2.39 8.17
CA ARG A 7 -3.90 1.57 8.83
C ARG A 7 -5.25 2.27 8.93
N LYS A 8 -5.28 3.57 9.26
CA LYS A 8 -6.52 4.33 9.33
C LYS A 8 -7.21 4.39 7.98
N LEU A 9 -6.46 4.66 6.91
CA LEU A 9 -6.98 4.69 5.55
C LEU A 9 -7.62 3.35 5.16
N PHE A 10 -6.92 2.25 5.38
CA PHE A 10 -7.44 0.91 5.08
C PHE A 10 -8.63 0.49 5.96
N ARG A 11 -8.89 1.18 7.07
CA ARG A 11 -10.01 0.94 8.00
C ARG A 11 -11.14 1.92 7.87
N LEU A 12 -11.15 2.79 6.88
CA LEU A 12 -12.31 3.64 6.62
C LEU A 12 -13.56 2.79 6.38
N ARG A 13 -14.68 3.23 6.96
CA ARG A 13 -15.95 2.51 6.85
C ARG A 13 -16.40 2.37 5.40
N ASP A 14 -16.34 3.45 4.66
CA ASP A 14 -16.58 3.47 3.21
C ASP A 14 -15.26 3.73 2.48
N PRO A 15 -14.71 2.73 1.74
CA PRO A 15 -13.46 2.90 1.01
C PRO A 15 -13.56 3.84 -0.20
N TYR A 16 -14.78 4.23 -0.59
CA TYR A 16 -15.04 5.13 -1.71
C TYR A 16 -15.40 6.55 -1.27
N ASP A 17 -15.42 6.82 0.02
CA ASP A 17 -15.62 8.17 0.56
C ASP A 17 -14.35 8.99 0.34
N ILE A 18 -14.32 9.73 -0.77
CA ILE A 18 -13.16 10.54 -1.17
C ILE A 18 -12.94 11.66 -0.18
N GLU A 19 -14.00 12.33 0.27
CA GLU A 19 -13.90 13.46 1.20
C GLU A 19 -13.31 13.04 2.54
N ALA A 20 -13.80 11.94 3.12
CA ALA A 20 -13.26 11.40 4.38
C ALA A 20 -11.86 10.79 4.22
N SER A 21 -11.48 10.37 3.01
CA SER A 21 -10.18 9.70 2.76
C SER A 21 -9.06 10.65 2.37
N GLN A 22 -9.34 11.83 1.83
CA GLN A 22 -8.37 12.73 1.19
C GLN A 22 -7.16 13.05 2.09
N ASP A 23 -7.41 13.59 3.28
CA ASP A 23 -6.35 13.92 4.23
C ASP A 23 -5.61 12.67 4.71
N LEU A 24 -6.34 11.59 4.97
CA LEU A 24 -5.74 10.31 5.38
C LEU A 24 -4.87 9.72 4.27
N PHE A 25 -5.30 9.86 3.01
CA PHE A 25 -4.53 9.39 1.85
C PHE A 25 -3.19 10.13 1.76
N LEU A 26 -3.20 11.46 1.84
CA LEU A 26 -1.97 12.26 1.81
C LEU A 26 -1.01 11.86 2.95
N GLN A 27 -1.53 11.74 4.17
CA GLN A 27 -0.72 11.34 5.33
C GLN A 27 -0.18 9.90 5.17
N ALA A 28 -0.99 8.97 4.64
CA ALA A 28 -0.57 7.61 4.39
C ALA A 28 0.51 7.52 3.29
N VAL A 29 0.39 8.31 2.22
CA VAL A 29 1.43 8.38 1.17
C VAL A 29 2.73 8.94 1.75
N ARG A 30 2.67 10.03 2.50
CA ARG A 30 3.83 10.63 3.16
C ARG A 30 4.52 9.62 4.10
N GLU A 31 3.74 8.93 4.92
CA GLU A 31 4.21 7.91 5.86
C GLU A 31 4.87 6.73 5.12
N ASN A 32 4.27 6.25 4.02
CA ASN A 32 4.84 5.20 3.18
C ASN A 32 6.14 5.67 2.50
N CYS A 33 6.16 6.88 1.94
CA CYS A 33 7.38 7.43 1.32
C CYS A 33 8.52 7.52 2.34
N ALA A 34 8.25 8.03 3.55
CA ALA A 34 9.24 8.10 4.62
C ALA A 34 9.73 6.71 5.07
N TYR A 35 8.81 5.74 5.14
CA TYR A 35 9.17 4.35 5.45
C TYR A 35 10.09 3.76 4.38
N HIS A 36 9.74 3.87 3.10
CA HIS A 36 10.56 3.36 2.01
C HIS A 36 11.90 4.08 1.90
N TYR A 37 11.92 5.39 2.10
CA TYR A 37 13.15 6.19 2.15
C TYR A 37 14.11 5.70 3.24
N ALA A 38 13.60 5.38 4.43
CA ALA A 38 14.41 4.90 5.54
C ALA A 38 14.93 3.46 5.34
N HIS A 39 14.18 2.59 4.66
CA HIS A 39 14.42 1.15 4.63
C HIS A 39 14.84 0.58 3.26
N CYS A 40 14.85 1.41 2.21
CA CYS A 40 15.25 0.99 0.86
C CYS A 40 16.25 1.98 0.27
N GLY A 41 17.52 1.58 0.20
CA GLY A 41 18.61 2.44 -0.32
C GLY A 41 18.39 2.88 -1.77
N GLU A 42 17.86 1.98 -2.62
CA GLU A 42 17.56 2.32 -4.02
C GLU A 42 16.44 3.35 -4.14
N TYR A 43 15.38 3.21 -3.34
CA TYR A 43 14.30 4.20 -3.32
C TYR A 43 14.79 5.55 -2.80
N ARG A 44 15.63 5.55 -1.77
CA ARG A 44 16.27 6.76 -1.24
C ARG A 44 17.09 7.46 -2.32
N ALA A 45 17.97 6.74 -3.01
CA ALA A 45 18.81 7.31 -4.08
C ALA A 45 17.98 7.93 -5.21
N ILE A 46 16.82 7.33 -5.53
CA ILE A 46 15.89 7.90 -6.51
C ILE A 46 15.33 9.23 -6.01
N LEU A 47 14.81 9.29 -4.79
CA LEU A 47 14.23 10.51 -4.25
C LEU A 47 15.29 11.62 -4.16
N GLU A 48 16.51 11.30 -3.73
CA GLU A 48 17.63 12.24 -3.66
C GLU A 48 18.03 12.76 -5.06
N HIS A 49 18.04 11.88 -6.07
CA HIS A 49 18.32 12.27 -7.46
C HIS A 49 17.28 13.28 -7.99
N PHE A 50 16.01 13.11 -7.62
CA PHE A 50 14.94 14.04 -7.98
C PHE A 50 14.79 15.22 -7.00
N HIS A 51 15.70 15.39 -6.06
CA HIS A 51 15.63 16.42 -5.02
C HIS A 51 14.29 16.44 -4.28
N PHE A 52 13.73 15.25 -4.05
CA PHE A 52 12.45 15.07 -3.39
C PHE A 52 12.62 14.49 -1.98
N SER A 53 11.93 15.09 -1.01
CA SER A 53 11.88 14.58 0.37
C SER A 53 10.42 14.27 0.77
N PRO A 54 10.16 13.17 1.50
CA PRO A 54 8.83 12.85 1.98
C PRO A 54 8.17 13.96 2.83
N GLU A 55 8.98 14.79 3.51
CA GLU A 55 8.50 15.93 4.30
C GLU A 55 7.91 17.06 3.45
N THR A 56 8.23 17.10 2.16
CA THR A 56 7.67 18.09 1.22
C THR A 56 6.22 17.81 0.84
N LEU A 57 5.71 16.61 1.11
CA LEU A 57 4.30 16.26 0.92
C LEU A 57 3.43 16.88 2.02
N ARG A 58 2.94 18.10 1.78
CA ARG A 58 2.12 18.88 2.73
C ARG A 58 0.67 18.99 2.31
N CYS A 59 0.42 19.00 1.00
CA CYS A 59 -0.91 19.10 0.42
C CYS A 59 -1.04 18.19 -0.80
N GLU A 60 -2.24 18.04 -1.31
CA GLU A 60 -2.56 17.14 -2.42
C GLU A 60 -1.79 17.49 -3.70
N THR A 61 -1.58 18.77 -3.97
CA THR A 61 -0.82 19.23 -5.15
C THR A 61 0.64 18.79 -5.13
N ASP A 62 1.20 18.54 -3.94
CA ASP A 62 2.57 18.03 -3.81
C ASP A 62 2.70 16.57 -4.30
N LEU A 63 1.60 15.81 -4.37
CA LEU A 63 1.60 14.44 -4.89
C LEU A 63 2.08 14.39 -6.36
N ALA A 64 1.78 15.42 -7.14
CA ALA A 64 2.23 15.52 -8.54
C ALA A 64 3.76 15.65 -8.67
N ARG A 65 4.46 16.04 -7.61
CA ARG A 65 5.92 16.16 -7.55
C ARG A 65 6.61 14.86 -7.16
N LEU A 66 5.85 13.86 -6.68
CA LEU A 66 6.41 12.56 -6.33
C LEU A 66 6.97 11.89 -7.59
N PRO A 67 8.25 11.46 -7.59
CA PRO A 67 8.85 10.82 -8.75
C PRO A 67 8.08 9.57 -9.17
N ALA A 68 7.57 9.56 -10.39
CA ALA A 68 6.89 8.41 -10.97
C ALA A 68 7.93 7.38 -11.43
N LEU A 69 7.80 6.14 -10.93
CA LEU A 69 8.66 5.03 -11.34
C LEU A 69 7.92 4.16 -12.35
N PRO A 70 8.47 3.97 -13.55
CA PRO A 70 7.86 3.08 -14.53
C PRO A 70 7.91 1.63 -14.02
N THR A 71 6.89 0.83 -14.33
CA THR A 71 6.83 -0.59 -13.90
C THR A 71 8.03 -1.41 -14.41
N ALA A 72 8.60 -1.03 -15.54
CA ALA A 72 9.82 -1.65 -16.08
C ALA A 72 11.02 -1.51 -15.12
N PHE A 73 11.05 -0.48 -14.28
CA PHE A 73 12.11 -0.28 -13.29
C PHE A 73 12.19 -1.44 -12.27
N PHE A 74 11.06 -2.04 -11.93
CA PHE A 74 10.98 -3.15 -10.98
C PHE A 74 11.29 -4.52 -11.61
N LYS A 75 11.41 -4.59 -12.94
CA LYS A 75 11.71 -5.84 -13.63
C LYS A 75 13.19 -6.20 -13.46
N GLY A 76 13.45 -7.43 -13.03
CA GLY A 76 14.80 -7.92 -12.81
C GLY A 76 15.54 -7.34 -11.60
N ARG A 77 14.89 -6.46 -10.84
CA ARG A 77 15.44 -5.85 -9.62
C ARG A 77 14.74 -6.36 -8.38
N GLU A 78 15.47 -6.46 -7.29
CA GLU A 78 14.95 -6.82 -5.96
C GLU A 78 14.94 -5.60 -5.04
N ILE A 79 13.92 -4.77 -5.20
CA ILE A 79 13.76 -3.53 -4.45
C ILE A 79 12.77 -3.77 -3.31
N TYR A 80 13.28 -3.93 -2.10
CA TYR A 80 12.47 -4.22 -0.92
C TYR A 80 12.79 -3.26 0.21
N SER A 81 11.73 -2.76 0.86
CA SER A 81 11.85 -2.05 2.14
C SER A 81 11.60 -2.98 3.34
N VAL A 82 11.07 -4.16 3.07
CA VAL A 82 10.87 -5.21 4.06
C VAL A 82 11.97 -6.26 3.91
N PRO A 83 12.77 -6.55 4.94
CA PRO A 83 13.79 -7.58 4.89
C PRO A 83 13.22 -8.94 4.47
N ARG A 84 13.98 -9.70 3.67
CA ARG A 84 13.52 -11.00 3.15
C ARG A 84 12.99 -11.96 4.21
N GLY A 85 13.60 -11.98 5.40
CA GLY A 85 13.18 -12.81 6.52
C GLY A 85 11.82 -12.41 7.14
N ARG A 86 11.30 -11.22 6.84
CA ARG A 86 9.98 -10.75 7.28
C ARG A 86 8.91 -10.82 6.20
N GLN A 87 9.28 -11.22 4.99
CA GLN A 87 8.33 -11.39 3.88
C GLN A 87 7.62 -12.73 4.02
N LEU A 88 6.33 -12.72 4.30
CA LEU A 88 5.51 -13.93 4.40
C LEU A 88 5.09 -14.46 3.04
N VAL A 89 4.82 -13.57 2.10
CA VAL A 89 4.46 -13.91 0.72
C VAL A 89 5.36 -13.17 -0.25
N ARG A 90 5.87 -13.89 -1.23
CA ARG A 90 6.59 -13.32 -2.37
C ARG A 90 5.79 -13.63 -3.63
N ALA A 91 5.31 -12.58 -4.28
CA ALA A 91 4.61 -12.67 -5.53
C ALA A 91 5.53 -12.26 -6.69
N THR A 92 5.32 -12.87 -7.83
CA THR A 92 5.99 -12.50 -9.08
C THR A 92 4.94 -12.17 -10.14
N SER A 93 5.20 -11.15 -10.95
CA SER A 93 4.37 -10.90 -12.12
C SER A 93 4.66 -11.93 -13.22
N SER A 94 3.65 -12.25 -14.03
CA SER A 94 3.86 -13.03 -15.26
C SER A 94 4.71 -12.20 -16.24
N GLY A 95 6.00 -12.45 -16.27
CA GLY A 95 6.91 -11.71 -17.15
C GLY A 95 6.85 -12.22 -18.58
N THR A 96 6.20 -11.48 -19.47
CA THR A 96 6.48 -11.61 -20.90
C THR A 96 7.94 -11.27 -21.15
N LYS A 97 8.72 -12.15 -21.75
CA LYS A 97 10.17 -12.03 -22.01
C LYS A 97 11.11 -12.32 -20.83
N GLY A 98 10.69 -13.10 -19.82
CA GLY A 98 11.60 -13.60 -18.77
C GLY A 98 11.97 -12.61 -17.67
N GLN A 99 11.56 -11.34 -17.75
CA GLN A 99 11.80 -10.34 -16.70
C GLN A 99 10.54 -10.17 -15.84
N MET A 100 10.58 -10.72 -14.64
CA MET A 100 9.50 -10.65 -13.67
C MET A 100 9.77 -9.57 -12.63
N SER A 101 8.72 -8.83 -12.22
CA SER A 101 8.77 -8.01 -11.02
C SER A 101 8.54 -8.90 -9.80
N ARG A 102 9.24 -8.62 -8.72
CA ARG A 102 9.13 -9.36 -7.46
C ARG A 102 8.59 -8.45 -6.37
N ILE A 103 7.56 -8.89 -5.68
CA ILE A 103 6.89 -8.13 -4.63
C ILE A 103 6.93 -8.95 -3.35
N GLY A 104 7.42 -8.37 -2.26
CA GLY A 104 7.43 -8.98 -0.94
C GLY A 104 6.36 -8.37 -0.04
N PHE A 105 5.53 -9.19 0.55
CA PHE A 105 4.52 -8.78 1.54
C PHE A 105 4.89 -9.26 2.93
N ASP A 106 4.91 -8.35 3.89
CA ASP A 106 4.96 -8.68 5.31
C ASP A 106 3.56 -8.94 5.89
N ALA A 107 3.49 -9.38 7.14
CA ALA A 107 2.23 -9.63 7.84
C ALA A 107 1.32 -8.39 7.85
N GLY A 108 1.89 -7.20 8.07
CA GLY A 108 1.13 -5.95 8.13
C GLY A 108 0.52 -5.57 6.78
N GLY A 109 1.28 -5.73 5.69
CA GLY A 109 0.80 -5.47 4.34
C GLY A 109 -0.30 -6.44 3.91
N LEU A 110 -0.13 -7.74 4.22
CA LEU A 110 -1.15 -8.76 3.95
C LEU A 110 -2.44 -8.50 4.72
N LEU A 111 -2.33 -8.15 6.01
CA LEU A 111 -3.50 -7.87 6.84
C LEU A 111 -4.27 -6.64 6.32
N CYS A 112 -3.58 -5.56 5.98
CA CYS A 112 -4.21 -4.38 5.37
C CYS A 112 -4.92 -4.73 4.06
N GLY A 113 -4.28 -5.51 3.18
CA GLY A 113 -4.90 -5.97 1.94
C GLY A 113 -6.15 -6.80 2.17
N LEU A 114 -6.11 -7.73 3.12
CA LEU A 114 -7.27 -8.56 3.50
C LEU A 114 -8.41 -7.70 4.08
N GLU A 115 -8.11 -6.77 5.00
CA GLU A 115 -9.10 -5.85 5.55
C GLU A 115 -9.79 -5.05 4.44
N MET A 116 -9.06 -4.59 3.44
CA MET A 116 -9.63 -3.87 2.30
C MET A 116 -10.53 -4.76 1.44
N VAL A 117 -10.09 -5.97 1.10
CA VAL A 117 -10.89 -6.94 0.33
C VAL A 117 -12.21 -7.22 1.02
N VAL A 118 -12.18 -7.50 2.34
CA VAL A 118 -13.39 -7.77 3.12
C VAL A 118 -14.36 -6.57 3.08
N ARG A 119 -13.86 -5.34 3.22
CA ARG A 119 -14.69 -4.13 3.19
C ARG A 119 -15.31 -3.87 1.83
N ILE A 120 -14.53 -4.01 0.77
CA ILE A 120 -15.05 -3.88 -0.60
C ILE A 120 -16.13 -4.95 -0.83
N ALA A 121 -15.88 -6.19 -0.44
CA ALA A 121 -16.85 -7.27 -0.58
C ALA A 121 -18.14 -7.02 0.23
N GLN A 122 -18.03 -6.50 1.45
CA GLN A 122 -19.18 -6.10 2.26
C GLN A 122 -19.95 -4.94 1.63
N ARG A 123 -19.25 -3.93 1.12
CA ARG A 123 -19.87 -2.77 0.46
C ARG A 123 -20.66 -3.16 -0.78
N HIS A 124 -20.18 -4.16 -1.53
CA HIS A 124 -20.85 -4.70 -2.70
C HIS A 124 -21.76 -5.89 -2.42
N SER A 125 -22.04 -6.18 -1.16
CA SER A 125 -22.90 -7.31 -0.73
C SER A 125 -22.46 -8.67 -1.29
N LEU A 126 -21.16 -8.84 -1.58
CA LEU A 126 -20.60 -10.11 -2.07
C LEU A 126 -20.55 -11.17 -0.99
N PHE A 127 -20.53 -10.76 0.29
CA PHE A 127 -20.68 -11.64 1.46
C PHE A 127 -21.87 -11.17 2.29
N SER A 128 -23.01 -11.82 2.14
CA SER A 128 -24.07 -11.69 3.13
C SER A 128 -23.74 -12.63 4.30
N VAL A 129 -23.25 -12.11 5.40
CA VAL A 129 -23.31 -12.81 6.68
C VAL A 129 -24.78 -12.75 7.10
N ARG A 130 -25.60 -13.63 6.55
CA ARG A 130 -26.90 -13.93 7.15
C ARG A 130 -26.58 -14.59 8.49
N HIS A 131 -26.67 -13.84 9.57
CA HIS A 131 -26.94 -14.45 10.86
C HIS A 131 -28.26 -15.22 10.68
N ALA A 132 -28.14 -16.52 10.55
CA ALA A 132 -29.22 -17.41 10.83
C ALA A 132 -29.52 -17.28 12.34
N ALA A 133 -30.26 -16.24 12.73
CA ALA A 133 -30.94 -16.20 14.00
C ALA A 133 -31.97 -17.32 13.92
N GLY A 134 -31.62 -18.46 14.50
CA GLY A 134 -32.55 -19.56 14.69
C GLY A 134 -33.81 -19.02 15.38
N ARG A 135 -34.93 -19.04 14.69
CA ARG A 135 -36.22 -19.07 15.32
C ARG A 135 -36.33 -20.45 16.01
N ALA A 136 -36.12 -20.47 17.30
CA ALA A 136 -36.67 -21.52 18.11
C ALA A 136 -38.18 -21.30 18.21
N LEU A 137 -38.94 -22.27 17.73
CA LEU A 137 -40.35 -22.43 18.02
C LEU A 137 -40.53 -22.90 19.49
#